data_58e088083b033fe022ed166f160fdb2d
#
_entry.id   58e088083b033fe022ed166f160fdb2d
#
_cell.length_a   1.000
_cell.length_b   1.000
_cell.length_c   1.000
_cell.angle_alpha   90.00
_cell.angle_beta   90.00
_cell.angle_gamma   90.00
#
_symmetry.space_group_name_H-M   'P 1'
#
loop_
_entity.id
_entity.type
_entity.pdbx_description
1 polymer ?
#
loop_
_entity_poly.entity_id
_entity_poly.type
_entity_poly.pdbx_seq_one_letter_code
_entity_poly.pdbx_strand_id
1 'polypeptide(L)'
;ITTTCNAAWSAVQYACGGGEMLVENGVPATDFKLDTAEKFRARTAAGLKTDGTLILYTVDESDISAGLTLPLLAERMSKLGCVTAINLDGGGSTAAGVVYPGYSTGATVNSPSDGKLRGCANFIFLTRTATTAGQPQRLHLYPLSGTNVLPGARVTLTAKASDANYQAADLPGDVTYSTNGGVVESGVLNVGSTARAGTLTVSATSGALQTSTTYTVLNDVSAITVQRADSKSALTALRCAGGSSTALKASATWSGMEVLAQNISFTWAVSDGLGTVSADGVFTAADVSKPTDGTLTVSYGTAKTEIPVTISPANPFTDVKGHWAEEMINSLYFDGVVAGSTQKDGTMIYRPDDSMTRQEFVVALMRYLGTNLSDYENTKLPFADSSKIAKWASDAMKAAYAMGYLTGSSSDGKLYAKPTATISRQEAMVILSRTLPESTASADDLEKRFSDADKVAKWAHEPLAQMLQAGIISGSNGKLNPTGKVTRAQVAKMLYQLQQQ
;
A
#
# COMPACT_ATOMS: atom_id res chain seq x y z
N ILE A 1 -35.11 21.09 -3.98
CA ILE A 1 -35.31 19.85 -3.21
C ILE A 1 -36.78 19.79 -2.79
N THR A 2 -37.44 18.68 -3.05
CA THR A 2 -38.86 18.47 -2.69
C THR A 2 -39.08 17.02 -2.25
N THR A 3 -40.00 16.84 -1.30
CA THR A 3 -40.42 15.53 -0.81
C THR A 3 -41.71 15.04 -1.50
N THR A 4 -42.31 15.85 -2.36
CA THR A 4 -43.59 15.53 -3.02
C THR A 4 -43.48 15.51 -4.53
N CYS A 5 -44.05 14.51 -5.17
CA CYS A 5 -44.24 14.46 -6.62
C CYS A 5 -45.49 15.22 -6.99
N ASN A 6 -45.38 16.27 -7.80
CA ASN A 6 -46.52 17.09 -8.25
C ASN A 6 -46.35 17.47 -9.73
N ALA A 7 -47.29 18.26 -10.26
CA ALA A 7 -47.33 18.68 -11.67
C ALA A 7 -46.08 19.48 -12.11
N ALA A 8 -45.31 20.07 -11.20
CA ALA A 8 -44.08 20.79 -11.53
C ALA A 8 -42.97 19.89 -12.04
N TRP A 9 -43.05 18.57 -11.84
CA TRP A 9 -42.06 17.60 -12.32
C TRP A 9 -42.00 17.52 -13.85
N SER A 10 -43.02 17.93 -14.55
CA SER A 10 -43.01 17.96 -16.02
C SER A 10 -41.93 18.90 -16.59
N ALA A 11 -41.44 19.87 -15.82
CA ALA A 11 -40.39 20.81 -16.22
C ALA A 11 -38.99 20.38 -15.77
N VAL A 12 -38.86 19.27 -15.02
CA VAL A 12 -37.58 18.83 -14.48
C VAL A 12 -36.85 18.00 -15.56
N GLN A 13 -35.65 18.43 -15.92
CA GLN A 13 -34.78 17.72 -16.86
C GLN A 13 -34.01 16.55 -16.20
N TYR A 14 -33.60 16.74 -14.95
CA TYR A 14 -32.82 15.76 -14.20
C TYR A 14 -33.32 15.73 -12.75
N ALA A 15 -33.39 14.53 -12.19
CA ALA A 15 -33.73 14.33 -10.80
C ALA A 15 -32.82 13.25 -10.18
N CYS A 16 -32.39 13.46 -8.94
CA CYS A 16 -31.67 12.50 -8.14
C CYS A 16 -32.44 12.27 -6.86
N GLY A 17 -32.72 11.01 -6.54
CA GLY A 17 -33.32 10.63 -5.28
C GLY A 17 -32.33 10.71 -4.13
N GLY A 18 -32.82 11.15 -2.97
CA GLY A 18 -32.08 11.16 -1.70
C GLY A 18 -32.81 10.35 -0.64
N GLY A 19 -32.17 10.21 0.50
CA GLY A 19 -32.72 9.57 1.70
C GLY A 19 -33.51 10.57 2.55
N GLU A 20 -32.95 10.95 3.69
CA GLU A 20 -33.62 11.81 4.68
C GLU A 20 -33.38 13.30 4.39
N MET A 21 -34.40 14.11 4.65
CA MET A 21 -34.23 15.57 4.73
C MET A 21 -33.38 15.91 5.94
N LEU A 22 -32.36 16.74 5.72
CA LEU A 22 -31.42 17.18 6.77
C LEU A 22 -31.74 18.56 7.29
N VAL A 23 -32.19 19.46 6.40
CA VAL A 23 -32.57 20.84 6.75
C VAL A 23 -33.82 21.22 5.99
N GLU A 24 -34.80 21.74 6.70
CA GLU A 24 -36.03 22.36 6.13
C GLU A 24 -36.21 23.79 6.67
N ASN A 25 -36.38 24.74 5.79
CA ASN A 25 -36.53 26.16 6.14
C ASN A 25 -35.42 26.69 7.09
N GLY A 26 -34.18 26.19 6.91
CA GLY A 26 -33.04 26.56 7.73
C GLY A 26 -32.94 25.83 9.07
N VAL A 27 -33.94 25.02 9.42
CA VAL A 27 -33.97 24.27 10.67
C VAL A 27 -33.43 22.85 10.44
N PRO A 28 -32.42 22.39 11.21
CA PRO A 28 -31.93 21.03 11.10
C PRO A 28 -32.97 20.00 11.60
N ALA A 29 -33.13 18.91 10.88
CA ALA A 29 -33.99 17.82 11.29
C ALA A 29 -33.42 17.09 12.52
N THR A 30 -34.31 16.59 13.37
CA THR A 30 -33.96 15.89 14.63
C THR A 30 -34.48 14.46 14.68
N ASP A 31 -35.38 14.08 13.78
CA ASP A 31 -35.95 12.73 13.68
C ASP A 31 -35.64 12.13 12.32
N PHE A 32 -35.04 10.95 12.34
CA PHE A 32 -34.59 10.22 11.16
C PHE A 32 -35.07 8.76 11.23
N LYS A 33 -35.53 8.22 10.10
CA LYS A 33 -36.06 6.88 9.97
C LYS A 33 -35.05 5.85 9.48
N LEU A 34 -33.89 6.31 9.02
CA LEU A 34 -32.85 5.42 8.50
C LEU A 34 -32.18 4.66 9.65
N ASP A 35 -32.10 3.34 9.58
CA ASP A 35 -31.50 2.46 10.61
C ASP A 35 -30.02 2.81 10.96
N THR A 36 -29.36 3.55 10.08
CA THR A 36 -27.99 4.02 10.27
C THR A 36 -27.89 5.49 10.67
N ALA A 37 -29.01 6.14 11.00
CA ALA A 37 -29.04 7.59 11.30
C ALA A 37 -28.07 7.96 12.43
N GLU A 38 -28.08 7.19 13.51
CA GLU A 38 -27.23 7.39 14.70
C GLU A 38 -25.84 6.77 14.60
N LYS A 39 -25.52 6.13 13.46
CA LYS A 39 -24.18 5.54 13.25
C LYS A 39 -23.28 6.56 12.56
N PHE A 40 -22.06 6.65 13.05
CA PHE A 40 -20.99 7.36 12.33
C PHE A 40 -20.68 6.60 11.04
N ARG A 41 -20.75 7.31 9.91
CA ARG A 41 -20.52 6.76 8.57
C ARG A 41 -19.98 7.85 7.64
N ALA A 42 -19.36 7.44 6.55
CA ALA A 42 -19.15 8.32 5.41
C ALA A 42 -20.53 8.78 4.88
N ARG A 43 -20.68 10.08 4.62
CA ARG A 43 -21.95 10.68 4.21
C ARG A 43 -21.75 11.60 3.02
N THR A 44 -22.80 11.70 2.22
CA THR A 44 -22.93 12.66 1.13
C THR A 44 -24.20 13.46 1.32
N ALA A 45 -24.16 14.78 1.15
CA ALA A 45 -25.32 15.64 1.23
C ALA A 45 -25.31 16.67 0.12
N ALA A 46 -26.51 17.11 -0.27
CA ALA A 46 -26.74 18.27 -1.12
C ALA A 46 -27.64 19.27 -0.41
N GLY A 47 -27.30 20.56 -0.48
CA GLY A 47 -28.09 21.61 0.15
C GLY A 47 -28.10 22.88 -0.66
N LEU A 48 -29.14 23.71 -0.46
CA LEU A 48 -29.32 25.03 -1.09
C LEU A 48 -29.33 26.09 -0.04
N LYS A 49 -28.68 27.22 -0.32
CA LYS A 49 -28.80 28.48 0.42
C LYS A 49 -29.89 29.37 -0.16
N THR A 50 -30.26 30.43 0.57
CA THR A 50 -31.25 31.40 0.12
C THR A 50 -30.87 32.15 -1.15
N ASP A 51 -29.57 32.32 -1.40
CA ASP A 51 -29.03 33.00 -2.58
C ASP A 51 -28.93 32.06 -3.81
N GLY A 52 -29.41 30.81 -3.70
CA GLY A 52 -29.33 29.79 -4.74
C GLY A 52 -28.01 29.02 -4.78
N THR A 53 -27.07 29.28 -3.89
CA THR A 53 -25.81 28.53 -3.82
C THR A 53 -26.09 27.07 -3.51
N LEU A 54 -25.62 26.16 -4.38
CA LEU A 54 -25.63 24.70 -4.16
C LEU A 54 -24.40 24.31 -3.36
N ILE A 55 -24.63 23.61 -2.24
CA ILE A 55 -23.58 22.95 -1.44
C ILE A 55 -23.64 21.45 -1.71
N LEU A 56 -22.55 20.89 -2.18
CA LEU A 56 -22.30 19.46 -2.18
C LEU A 56 -21.30 19.16 -1.07
N TYR A 57 -21.65 18.27 -0.16
CA TYR A 57 -20.88 17.97 1.04
C TYR A 57 -20.59 16.48 1.14
N THR A 58 -19.33 16.12 1.36
CA THR A 58 -18.92 14.76 1.68
C THR A 58 -18.14 14.75 2.99
N VAL A 59 -18.28 13.69 3.74
CA VAL A 59 -17.43 13.37 4.89
C VAL A 59 -17.02 11.90 4.80
N ASP A 60 -15.73 11.64 4.99
CA ASP A 60 -15.17 10.30 4.90
C ASP A 60 -15.32 9.53 6.19
N GLU A 61 -15.30 8.19 6.07
CA GLU A 61 -15.13 7.23 7.16
C GLU A 61 -13.84 6.46 6.90
N SER A 62 -12.87 6.58 7.79
CA SER A 62 -11.54 5.99 7.68
C SER A 62 -10.90 5.90 9.06
N ASP A 63 -9.69 5.40 9.16
CA ASP A 63 -8.93 5.33 10.43
C ASP A 63 -8.75 6.71 11.11
N ILE A 64 -8.96 7.80 10.37
CA ILE A 64 -8.76 9.18 10.83
C ILE A 64 -10.04 10.03 10.83
N SER A 65 -11.13 9.50 10.32
CA SER A 65 -12.43 10.16 10.27
C SER A 65 -13.53 9.17 10.62
N ALA A 66 -14.20 9.38 11.71
CA ALA A 66 -15.34 8.53 12.09
C ALA A 66 -16.54 8.69 11.15
N GLY A 67 -16.55 9.69 10.26
CA GLY A 67 -17.73 10.09 9.54
C GLY A 67 -18.67 10.96 10.38
N LEU A 68 -19.95 11.02 10.01
CA LEU A 68 -20.98 11.74 10.76
C LEU A 68 -22.24 10.89 10.92
N THR A 69 -22.97 11.12 12.04
CA THR A 69 -24.39 10.72 12.17
C THR A 69 -25.28 11.67 11.37
N LEU A 70 -26.52 11.31 11.06
CA LEU A 70 -27.45 12.21 10.35
C LEU A 70 -27.79 13.47 11.15
N PRO A 71 -28.01 13.42 12.47
CA PRO A 71 -28.19 14.63 13.27
C PRO A 71 -27.00 15.60 13.15
N LEU A 72 -25.77 15.11 13.26
CA LEU A 72 -24.58 15.94 13.11
C LEU A 72 -24.41 16.49 11.69
N LEU A 73 -24.77 15.71 10.67
CA LEU A 73 -24.76 16.17 9.29
C LEU A 73 -25.81 17.27 9.06
N ALA A 74 -27.02 17.11 9.63
CA ALA A 74 -28.06 18.13 9.56
C ALA A 74 -27.61 19.47 10.19
N GLU A 75 -27.04 19.40 11.40
CA GLU A 75 -26.45 20.58 12.03
C GLU A 75 -25.35 21.22 11.17
N ARG A 76 -24.49 20.37 10.57
CA ARG A 76 -23.40 20.87 9.71
C ARG A 76 -23.92 21.59 8.49
N MET A 77 -24.92 21.03 7.79
CA MET A 77 -25.54 21.66 6.63
C MET A 77 -26.26 22.98 6.99
N SER A 78 -26.94 23.01 8.12
CA SER A 78 -27.56 24.26 8.64
C SER A 78 -26.49 25.31 8.96
N LYS A 79 -25.41 24.96 9.65
CA LYS A 79 -24.26 25.85 9.93
C LYS A 79 -23.57 26.36 8.67
N LEU A 80 -23.61 25.62 7.56
CA LEU A 80 -23.15 26.10 6.25
C LEU A 80 -24.10 27.08 5.57
N GLY A 81 -25.27 27.38 6.19
CA GLY A 81 -26.26 28.31 5.71
C GLY A 81 -27.27 27.71 4.72
N CYS A 82 -27.39 26.39 4.67
CA CYS A 82 -28.40 25.74 3.85
C CYS A 82 -29.78 25.97 4.44
N VAL A 83 -30.73 26.37 3.63
CA VAL A 83 -32.15 26.46 3.99
C VAL A 83 -32.89 25.19 3.70
N THR A 84 -32.39 24.39 2.77
CA THR A 84 -32.88 23.06 2.47
C THR A 84 -31.67 22.14 2.22
N ALA A 85 -31.66 20.96 2.82
CA ALA A 85 -30.60 19.96 2.56
C ALA A 85 -31.14 18.53 2.65
N ILE A 86 -30.55 17.63 1.89
CA ILE A 86 -30.94 16.22 1.81
C ILE A 86 -29.69 15.33 1.92
N ASN A 87 -29.83 14.22 2.63
CA ASN A 87 -28.84 13.14 2.65
C ASN A 87 -28.94 12.34 1.35
N LEU A 88 -27.81 12.06 0.74
CA LEU A 88 -27.66 11.17 -0.41
C LEU A 88 -27.11 9.82 0.03
N ASP A 89 -26.83 8.93 -0.93
CA ASP A 89 -26.16 7.65 -0.63
C ASP A 89 -24.78 7.91 0.00
N GLY A 90 -24.40 7.04 0.95
CA GLY A 90 -23.24 7.20 1.81
C GLY A 90 -22.36 5.94 1.86
N GLY A 91 -21.56 5.82 2.92
CA GLY A 91 -20.61 4.72 3.07
C GLY A 91 -19.63 4.67 1.91
N GLY A 92 -19.35 3.48 1.37
CA GLY A 92 -18.45 3.28 0.24
C GLY A 92 -18.85 3.97 -1.07
N SER A 93 -20.10 4.47 -1.18
CA SER A 93 -20.57 5.28 -2.32
C SER A 93 -20.21 6.77 -2.19
N THR A 94 -19.74 7.22 -1.01
CA THR A 94 -19.30 8.60 -0.82
C THR A 94 -18.05 8.87 -1.63
N ALA A 95 -18.19 9.57 -2.75
CA ALA A 95 -17.08 9.96 -3.62
C ALA A 95 -17.31 11.37 -4.16
N ALA A 96 -16.28 12.19 -4.16
CA ALA A 96 -16.26 13.52 -4.74
C ALA A 96 -15.07 13.65 -5.68
N GLY A 97 -15.32 14.15 -6.88
CA GLY A 97 -14.30 14.45 -7.87
C GLY A 97 -14.38 15.89 -8.33
N VAL A 98 -13.26 16.48 -8.66
CA VAL A 98 -13.17 17.85 -9.18
C VAL A 98 -12.20 17.91 -10.34
N VAL A 99 -12.55 18.66 -11.37
CA VAL A 99 -11.59 19.17 -12.36
C VAL A 99 -11.21 20.56 -11.91
N TYR A 100 -10.01 20.71 -11.37
CA TYR A 100 -9.53 22.02 -10.93
C TYR A 100 -9.42 22.99 -12.11
N PRO A 101 -9.78 24.28 -11.93
CA PRO A 101 -9.60 25.30 -12.97
C PRO A 101 -8.19 25.25 -13.58
N GLY A 102 -8.13 25.30 -14.91
CA GLY A 102 -6.86 25.20 -15.64
C GLY A 102 -6.36 23.75 -15.86
N TYR A 103 -7.00 22.73 -15.28
CA TYR A 103 -6.67 21.33 -15.51
C TYR A 103 -7.70 20.67 -16.45
N SER A 104 -7.26 19.61 -17.15
CA SER A 104 -8.11 18.84 -18.06
C SER A 104 -8.56 17.48 -17.49
N THR A 105 -7.96 17.05 -16.39
CA THR A 105 -8.24 15.76 -15.74
C THR A 105 -8.83 15.99 -14.36
N GLY A 106 -9.83 15.16 -14.01
CA GLY A 106 -10.41 15.16 -12.68
C GLY A 106 -9.51 14.48 -11.64
N ALA A 107 -9.64 14.92 -10.42
CA ALA A 107 -9.04 14.30 -9.24
C ALA A 107 -10.14 13.92 -8.24
N THR A 108 -10.00 12.79 -7.57
CA THR A 108 -10.80 12.44 -6.39
C THR A 108 -10.31 13.29 -5.23
N VAL A 109 -11.23 13.98 -4.54
CA VAL A 109 -10.89 14.95 -3.48
C VAL A 109 -11.27 14.47 -2.09
N ASN A 110 -11.79 13.26 -1.96
CA ASN A 110 -12.07 12.58 -0.70
C ASN A 110 -11.42 11.19 -0.66
N SER A 111 -11.49 10.52 0.49
CA SER A 111 -11.01 9.14 0.69
C SER A 111 -12.19 8.19 0.84
N PRO A 112 -12.63 7.52 -0.24
CA PRO A 112 -13.73 6.56 -0.16
C PRO A 112 -13.45 5.45 0.86
N SER A 113 -14.43 5.13 1.71
CA SER A 113 -14.27 4.14 2.78
C SER A 113 -13.98 2.71 2.30
N ASP A 114 -14.23 2.40 1.03
CA ASP A 114 -13.85 1.13 0.39
C ASP A 114 -12.37 1.09 -0.07
N GLY A 115 -11.60 2.14 0.18
CA GLY A 115 -10.22 2.28 -0.31
C GLY A 115 -10.10 2.49 -1.83
N LYS A 116 -11.22 2.52 -2.56
CA LYS A 116 -11.32 2.73 -4.01
C LYS A 116 -12.67 3.31 -4.39
N LEU A 117 -12.77 3.88 -5.57
CA LEU A 117 -14.05 4.33 -6.11
C LEU A 117 -14.96 3.12 -6.37
N ARG A 118 -16.17 3.18 -5.84
CA ARG A 118 -17.23 2.18 -6.08
C ARG A 118 -17.97 2.51 -7.39
N GLY A 119 -18.35 1.50 -8.14
CA GLY A 119 -19.31 1.65 -9.24
C GLY A 119 -20.69 2.02 -8.67
N CYS A 120 -21.15 3.25 -8.93
CA CYS A 120 -22.46 3.74 -8.51
C CYS A 120 -23.38 3.89 -9.74
N ALA A 121 -24.67 3.68 -9.55
CA ALA A 121 -25.65 3.81 -10.63
C ALA A 121 -25.92 5.28 -11.01
N ASN A 122 -25.75 6.21 -10.07
CA ASN A 122 -26.05 7.62 -10.23
C ASN A 122 -24.92 8.51 -9.76
N PHE A 123 -24.70 9.63 -10.46
CA PHE A 123 -23.75 10.66 -10.14
C PHE A 123 -24.38 12.03 -10.36
N ILE A 124 -23.99 13.03 -9.56
CA ILE A 124 -24.29 14.43 -9.79
C ILE A 124 -23.09 15.06 -10.46
N PHE A 125 -23.25 15.50 -11.70
CA PHE A 125 -22.21 16.22 -12.44
C PHE A 125 -22.57 17.70 -12.54
N LEU A 126 -21.64 18.55 -12.17
CA LEU A 126 -21.69 19.98 -12.47
C LEU A 126 -20.76 20.22 -13.67
N THR A 127 -21.34 20.55 -14.81
CA THR A 127 -20.60 20.77 -16.06
C THR A 127 -20.70 22.23 -16.50
N ARG A 128 -19.70 22.68 -17.22
CA ARG A 128 -19.72 23.99 -17.88
C ARG A 128 -20.33 23.88 -19.27
N THR A 129 -21.05 24.90 -19.67
CA THR A 129 -21.65 25.00 -21.01
C THR A 129 -20.72 25.63 -22.04
N ALA A 130 -19.70 26.40 -21.62
CA ALA A 130 -18.73 26.99 -22.53
C ALA A 130 -17.80 25.95 -23.13
N THR A 131 -17.63 25.94 -24.44
CA THR A 131 -16.92 24.91 -25.22
C THR A 131 -15.54 25.33 -25.73
N THR A 132 -15.25 26.62 -25.77
CA THR A 132 -13.97 27.18 -26.25
C THR A 132 -13.29 27.99 -25.17
N ALA A 133 -11.98 27.78 -25.01
CA ALA A 133 -11.17 28.56 -24.10
C ALA A 133 -11.02 30.02 -24.61
N GLY A 134 -11.20 30.96 -23.71
CA GLY A 134 -10.90 32.36 -23.94
C GLY A 134 -9.43 32.69 -23.60
N GLN A 135 -9.15 34.03 -23.60
CA GLN A 135 -7.84 34.52 -23.15
C GLN A 135 -7.65 34.20 -21.67
N PRO A 136 -6.43 33.91 -21.22
CA PRO A 136 -6.13 33.62 -19.81
C PRO A 136 -6.41 34.87 -18.95
N GLN A 137 -7.21 34.67 -17.88
CA GLN A 137 -7.59 35.75 -16.94
C GLN A 137 -7.25 35.39 -15.49
N ARG A 138 -7.00 34.12 -15.18
CA ARG A 138 -6.67 33.65 -13.82
C ARG A 138 -5.50 32.71 -13.88
N LEU A 139 -4.61 32.83 -12.90
CA LEU A 139 -3.55 31.86 -12.63
C LEU A 139 -3.97 31.02 -11.41
N HIS A 140 -3.63 29.75 -11.43
CA HIS A 140 -3.97 28.79 -10.39
C HIS A 140 -2.71 28.02 -9.95
N LEU A 141 -2.58 27.82 -8.64
CA LEU A 141 -1.52 27.03 -8.02
C LEU A 141 -2.14 26.20 -6.89
N TYR A 142 -2.46 24.95 -7.15
CA TYR A 142 -3.11 24.07 -6.18
C TYR A 142 -2.10 23.13 -5.53
N PRO A 143 -2.15 22.94 -4.20
CA PRO A 143 -1.30 22.00 -3.47
C PRO A 143 -1.87 20.57 -3.56
N LEU A 144 -1.91 19.99 -4.76
CA LEU A 144 -2.57 18.71 -5.05
C LEU A 144 -1.99 17.51 -4.29
N SER A 145 -0.73 17.62 -3.86
CA SER A 145 -0.06 16.56 -3.06
C SER A 145 -0.26 16.73 -1.54
N GLY A 146 -1.05 17.72 -1.13
CA GLY A 146 -1.25 18.04 0.29
C GLY A 146 -0.66 19.39 0.70
N THR A 147 -1.05 19.85 1.88
CA THR A 147 -0.65 21.19 2.40
C THR A 147 0.31 21.11 3.59
N ASN A 148 0.47 19.94 4.23
CA ASN A 148 1.37 19.77 5.36
C ASN A 148 2.76 19.35 4.87
N VAL A 149 3.77 20.07 5.29
CA VAL A 149 5.16 19.84 4.88
C VAL A 149 6.10 19.80 6.10
N LEU A 150 7.19 19.07 5.99
CA LEU A 150 8.30 19.15 6.95
C LEU A 150 9.45 20.02 6.38
N PRO A 151 10.32 20.56 7.24
CA PRO A 151 11.61 21.11 6.81
C PRO A 151 12.37 20.09 5.97
N GLY A 152 12.99 20.53 4.87
CA GLY A 152 13.68 19.65 3.91
C GLY A 152 12.77 19.00 2.87
N ALA A 153 11.46 19.18 2.94
CA ALA A 153 10.53 18.65 1.94
C ALA A 153 10.76 19.26 0.54
N ARG A 154 10.43 18.48 -0.48
CA ARG A 154 10.41 18.91 -1.89
C ARG A 154 9.01 18.78 -2.45
N VAL A 155 8.50 19.85 -3.01
CA VAL A 155 7.12 19.93 -3.53
C VAL A 155 7.14 20.40 -4.97
N THR A 156 6.66 19.59 -5.89
CA THR A 156 6.49 20.01 -7.29
C THR A 156 5.32 20.99 -7.40
N LEU A 157 5.57 22.14 -7.96
CA LEU A 157 4.61 23.19 -8.20
C LEU A 157 4.17 23.17 -9.67
N THR A 158 2.86 23.20 -9.90
CA THR A 158 2.33 23.30 -11.25
C THR A 158 1.32 24.44 -11.31
N ALA A 159 1.71 25.56 -11.92
CA ALA A 159 0.79 26.63 -12.20
C ALA A 159 0.02 26.36 -13.50
N LYS A 160 -1.26 26.68 -13.51
CA LYS A 160 -2.16 26.57 -14.66
C LYS A 160 -2.93 27.88 -14.84
N ALA A 161 -3.31 28.18 -16.08
CA ALA A 161 -4.16 29.33 -16.35
C ALA A 161 -5.58 28.91 -16.73
N SER A 162 -6.54 29.80 -16.48
CA SER A 162 -7.91 29.68 -16.98
C SER A 162 -8.43 31.01 -17.49
N ASP A 163 -9.42 30.93 -18.37
CA ASP A 163 -10.20 32.07 -18.83
C ASP A 163 -11.23 32.56 -17.76
N ALA A 164 -12.06 33.53 -18.15
CA ALA A 164 -13.14 34.06 -17.31
C ALA A 164 -14.13 32.99 -16.83
N ASN A 165 -14.33 31.94 -17.61
CA ASN A 165 -15.25 30.82 -17.37
C ASN A 165 -14.59 29.63 -16.70
N TYR A 166 -13.35 29.77 -16.18
CA TYR A 166 -12.55 28.71 -15.57
C TYR A 166 -12.20 27.56 -16.52
N GLN A 167 -12.25 27.75 -17.85
CA GLN A 167 -11.71 26.80 -18.80
C GLN A 167 -10.18 26.91 -18.82
N ALA A 168 -9.52 25.78 -19.05
CA ALA A 168 -8.08 25.75 -19.22
C ALA A 168 -7.67 26.66 -20.39
N ALA A 169 -6.69 27.50 -20.15
CA ALA A 169 -6.11 28.42 -21.12
C ALA A 169 -4.59 28.31 -21.07
N ASP A 170 -3.93 28.73 -22.14
CA ASP A 170 -2.48 28.76 -22.17
C ASP A 170 -1.95 29.80 -21.17
N LEU A 171 -0.78 29.52 -20.60
CA LEU A 171 -0.11 30.48 -19.74
C LEU A 171 0.32 31.71 -20.59
N PRO A 172 0.13 32.94 -20.11
CA PRO A 172 0.46 34.14 -20.86
C PRO A 172 1.98 34.41 -20.97
N GLY A 173 2.80 33.59 -20.33
CA GLY A 173 4.26 33.66 -20.32
C GLY A 173 4.86 32.64 -19.36
N ASP A 174 6.19 32.66 -19.23
CA ASP A 174 6.90 31.81 -18.29
C ASP A 174 6.40 32.06 -16.85
N VAL A 175 6.40 30.97 -16.06
CA VAL A 175 6.00 31.03 -14.65
C VAL A 175 7.23 31.30 -13.79
N THR A 176 7.15 32.37 -13.02
CA THR A 176 8.12 32.66 -11.95
C THR A 176 7.48 32.40 -10.59
N TYR A 177 8.27 31.87 -9.66
CA TYR A 177 7.81 31.56 -8.32
C TYR A 177 8.60 32.34 -7.27
N SER A 178 7.94 32.69 -6.16
CA SER A 178 8.56 33.22 -4.96
C SER A 178 7.98 32.57 -3.72
N THR A 179 8.74 32.55 -2.63
CA THR A 179 8.33 31.93 -1.37
C THR A 179 8.92 32.68 -0.18
N ASN A 180 8.25 32.62 0.97
CA ASN A 180 8.77 33.14 2.25
C ASN A 180 9.51 32.09 3.09
N GLY A 181 9.68 30.85 2.58
CA GLY A 181 10.35 29.79 3.33
C GLY A 181 10.96 28.71 2.42
N GLY A 182 12.24 28.83 2.10
CA GLY A 182 12.94 27.94 1.20
C GLY A 182 13.27 28.57 -0.16
N VAL A 183 13.45 27.74 -1.18
CA VAL A 183 13.81 28.16 -2.55
C VAL A 183 12.97 27.39 -3.56
N VAL A 184 12.54 28.05 -4.64
CA VAL A 184 11.91 27.37 -5.78
C VAL A 184 12.87 27.34 -6.95
N GLU A 185 13.20 26.14 -7.42
CA GLU A 185 14.09 25.90 -8.56
C GLU A 185 13.39 24.95 -9.55
N SER A 186 13.34 25.35 -10.80
CA SER A 186 12.71 24.55 -11.88
C SER A 186 11.29 24.06 -11.53
N GLY A 187 10.48 24.88 -10.85
CA GLY A 187 9.14 24.51 -10.44
C GLY A 187 9.06 23.54 -9.22
N VAL A 188 10.17 23.32 -8.52
CA VAL A 188 10.21 22.53 -7.29
C VAL A 188 10.51 23.44 -6.10
N LEU A 189 9.57 23.50 -5.15
CA LEU A 189 9.80 24.12 -3.86
C LEU A 189 10.66 23.20 -3.00
N ASN A 190 11.84 23.66 -2.61
CA ASN A 190 12.68 23.05 -1.60
C ASN A 190 12.44 23.80 -0.27
N VAL A 191 11.73 23.20 0.64
CA VAL A 191 11.48 23.78 1.97
C VAL A 191 12.79 23.81 2.74
N GLY A 192 13.16 24.96 3.28
CA GLY A 192 14.42 25.08 4.02
C GLY A 192 14.53 24.06 5.16
N SER A 193 15.69 23.43 5.34
CA SER A 193 15.92 22.46 6.43
C SER A 193 15.81 23.07 7.82
N THR A 194 15.90 24.40 7.93
CA THR A 194 15.72 25.19 9.17
C THR A 194 14.40 25.95 9.20
N ALA A 195 13.46 25.62 8.28
CA ALA A 195 12.16 26.26 8.24
C ALA A 195 11.43 26.08 9.58
N ARG A 196 10.89 27.18 10.10
CA ARG A 196 10.13 27.15 11.37
C ARG A 196 8.68 26.74 11.10
N ALA A 197 8.07 26.11 12.08
CA ALA A 197 6.64 25.81 12.04
C ALA A 197 5.79 27.05 11.79
N GLY A 198 4.76 26.90 10.98
CA GLY A 198 3.85 27.98 10.60
C GLY A 198 3.49 27.95 9.12
N THR A 199 2.95 29.06 8.65
CA THR A 199 2.49 29.18 7.25
C THR A 199 3.65 29.52 6.32
N LEU A 200 3.84 28.69 5.31
CA LEU A 200 4.72 28.92 4.17
C LEU A 200 3.86 29.31 2.97
N THR A 201 4.09 30.48 2.40
CA THR A 201 3.38 30.97 1.22
C THR A 201 4.25 30.82 -0.02
N VAL A 202 3.67 30.30 -1.08
CA VAL A 202 4.27 30.25 -2.41
C VAL A 202 3.42 31.07 -3.35
N SER A 203 4.01 32.02 -4.04
CA SER A 203 3.36 32.83 -5.07
C SER A 203 3.89 32.45 -6.45
N ALA A 204 3.00 32.48 -7.44
CA ALA A 204 3.32 32.27 -8.84
C ALA A 204 2.88 33.46 -9.68
N THR A 205 3.66 33.83 -10.67
CA THR A 205 3.37 34.91 -11.62
C THR A 205 3.63 34.42 -13.04
N SER A 206 2.72 34.72 -13.96
CA SER A 206 2.87 34.48 -15.40
C SER A 206 2.24 35.65 -16.16
N GLY A 207 3.05 36.42 -16.91
CA GLY A 207 2.63 37.68 -17.48
C GLY A 207 2.11 38.64 -16.40
N ALA A 208 0.88 39.14 -16.56
CA ALA A 208 0.24 39.97 -15.58
C ALA A 208 -0.58 39.21 -14.49
N LEU A 209 -0.67 37.89 -14.64
CA LEU A 209 -1.45 37.02 -13.72
C LEU A 209 -0.62 36.59 -12.52
N GLN A 210 -1.25 36.64 -11.35
CA GLN A 210 -0.63 36.21 -10.09
C GLN A 210 -1.59 35.34 -9.29
N THR A 211 -1.00 34.43 -8.52
CA THR A 211 -1.73 33.59 -7.55
C THR A 211 -0.80 33.20 -6.41
N SER A 212 -1.37 32.69 -5.31
CA SER A 212 -0.58 32.12 -4.23
C SER A 212 -1.30 30.91 -3.63
N THR A 213 -0.51 30.05 -3.01
CA THR A 213 -0.97 28.93 -2.20
C THR A 213 -0.18 28.89 -0.90
N THR A 214 -0.70 28.19 0.10
CA THR A 214 -0.06 28.07 1.39
C THR A 214 0.17 26.62 1.75
N TYR A 215 1.30 26.37 2.42
CA TYR A 215 1.64 25.12 3.09
C TYR A 215 1.78 25.39 4.58
N THR A 216 1.54 24.38 5.39
CA THR A 216 1.80 24.41 6.83
C THR A 216 3.08 23.64 7.11
N VAL A 217 4.10 24.32 7.57
CA VAL A 217 5.32 23.67 8.09
C VAL A 217 5.00 23.15 9.48
N LEU A 218 5.05 21.85 9.67
CA LEU A 218 4.76 21.21 10.95
C LEU A 218 6.01 21.17 11.82
N ASN A 219 5.83 21.19 13.14
CA ASN A 219 6.88 20.97 14.15
C ASN A 219 6.82 19.58 14.78
N ASP A 220 5.75 18.82 14.48
CA ASP A 220 5.55 17.46 14.97
C ASP A 220 4.72 16.66 13.95
N VAL A 221 4.70 15.33 14.11
CA VAL A 221 3.90 14.42 13.31
C VAL A 221 3.25 13.36 14.22
N SER A 222 2.16 12.74 13.75
CA SER A 222 1.45 11.74 14.57
C SER A 222 2.10 10.36 14.50
N ALA A 223 2.66 10.01 13.34
CA ALA A 223 3.33 8.72 13.14
C ALA A 223 4.41 8.83 12.05
N ILE A 224 5.43 7.98 12.18
CA ILE A 224 6.48 7.81 11.17
C ILE A 224 6.49 6.36 10.74
N THR A 225 6.48 6.13 9.44
CA THR A 225 6.62 4.81 8.82
C THR A 225 7.93 4.74 8.06
N VAL A 226 8.66 3.66 8.24
CA VAL A 226 9.90 3.39 7.50
C VAL A 226 9.70 2.17 6.63
N GLN A 227 10.26 2.18 5.45
CA GLN A 227 10.23 1.08 4.48
C GLN A 227 11.59 0.97 3.78
N ARG A 228 11.89 -0.16 3.15
CA ARG A 228 12.99 -0.23 2.19
C ARG A 228 12.64 0.64 0.98
N ALA A 229 13.62 1.25 0.34
CA ALA A 229 13.38 2.15 -0.80
C ALA A 229 12.74 1.46 -2.01
N ASP A 230 12.95 0.16 -2.16
CA ASP A 230 12.42 -0.73 -3.19
C ASP A 230 11.10 -1.44 -2.80
N SER A 231 10.55 -1.16 -1.62
CA SER A 231 9.34 -1.79 -1.08
C SER A 231 8.27 -0.76 -0.71
N LYS A 232 7.01 -1.17 -0.77
CA LYS A 232 5.87 -0.36 -0.27
C LYS A 232 5.41 -0.78 1.12
N SER A 233 5.93 -1.87 1.66
CA SER A 233 5.55 -2.38 2.97
C SER A 233 6.33 -1.71 4.09
N ALA A 234 5.66 -1.43 5.20
CA ALA A 234 6.32 -0.93 6.40
C ALA A 234 7.36 -1.94 6.91
N LEU A 235 8.53 -1.42 7.30
CA LEU A 235 9.63 -2.22 7.82
C LEU A 235 9.40 -2.46 9.32
N THR A 236 9.17 -3.71 9.70
CA THR A 236 8.99 -4.11 11.10
C THR A 236 10.28 -4.61 11.76
N ALA A 237 11.24 -5.05 10.96
CA ALA A 237 12.59 -5.43 11.38
C ALA A 237 13.55 -5.34 10.19
N LEU A 238 14.81 -5.01 10.44
CA LEU A 238 15.86 -4.99 9.42
C LEU A 238 16.89 -6.08 9.72
N ARG A 239 17.07 -6.99 8.77
CA ARG A 239 18.14 -7.97 8.78
C ARG A 239 19.08 -7.71 7.62
N CYS A 240 20.38 -7.72 7.87
CA CYS A 240 21.38 -7.44 6.84
C CYS A 240 22.72 -8.12 7.12
N ALA A 241 23.53 -8.23 6.07
CA ALA A 241 24.91 -8.68 6.19
C ALA A 241 25.80 -7.57 6.71
N GLY A 242 26.80 -7.91 7.52
CA GLY A 242 27.88 -7.01 7.86
C GLY A 242 28.52 -6.40 6.61
N GLY A 243 28.85 -5.11 6.67
CA GLY A 243 29.39 -4.34 5.56
C GLY A 243 28.40 -3.97 4.45
N SER A 244 27.16 -4.46 4.48
CA SER A 244 26.16 -4.12 3.45
C SER A 244 25.50 -2.77 3.70
N SER A 245 24.96 -2.18 2.62
CA SER A 245 24.17 -0.94 2.70
C SER A 245 22.74 -1.20 2.28
N THR A 246 21.79 -0.58 2.98
CA THR A 246 20.35 -0.64 2.70
C THR A 246 19.78 0.76 2.60
N ALA A 247 19.16 1.08 1.47
CA ALA A 247 18.44 2.34 1.29
C ALA A 247 17.04 2.23 1.91
N LEU A 248 16.73 3.17 2.80
CA LEU A 248 15.46 3.27 3.50
C LEU A 248 14.74 4.55 3.11
N LYS A 249 13.42 4.54 3.24
CA LYS A 249 12.55 5.69 3.03
C LYS A 249 11.66 5.87 4.25
N ALA A 250 11.66 7.07 4.81
CA ALA A 250 10.73 7.47 5.84
C ALA A 250 9.58 8.31 5.26
N SER A 251 8.40 8.12 5.80
CA SER A 251 7.21 8.93 5.55
C SER A 251 6.53 9.24 6.87
N ALA A 252 5.72 10.28 6.91
CA ALA A 252 5.02 10.67 8.11
C ALA A 252 3.55 10.97 7.83
N THR A 253 2.73 10.83 8.88
CA THR A 253 1.34 11.28 8.88
C THR A 253 1.12 12.26 10.03
N TRP A 254 0.24 13.22 9.83
CA TRP A 254 -0.24 14.13 10.86
C TRP A 254 -1.77 14.10 10.87
N SER A 255 -2.36 13.75 12.01
CA SER A 255 -3.80 13.48 12.09
C SER A 255 -4.31 12.55 10.97
N GLY A 256 -3.48 11.52 10.64
CA GLY A 256 -3.73 10.52 9.61
C GLY A 256 -3.58 10.98 8.16
N MET A 257 -3.34 12.25 7.91
CA MET A 257 -3.04 12.76 6.58
C MET A 257 -1.56 12.62 6.28
N GLU A 258 -1.22 12.28 5.04
CA GLU A 258 0.16 12.23 4.57
C GLU A 258 0.82 13.61 4.69
N VAL A 259 2.07 13.62 5.12
CA VAL A 259 2.91 14.82 5.24
C VAL A 259 3.99 14.78 4.17
N LEU A 260 4.14 15.86 3.43
CA LEU A 260 5.19 15.98 2.43
C LEU A 260 6.54 16.12 3.14
N ALA A 261 7.40 15.13 2.97
CA ALA A 261 8.69 15.02 3.61
C ALA A 261 9.71 14.34 2.69
N GLN A 262 10.98 14.47 3.02
CA GLN A 262 12.09 13.70 2.46
C GLN A 262 12.83 13.01 3.61
N ASN A 263 13.71 12.06 3.33
CA ASN A 263 14.50 11.40 4.38
C ASN A 263 15.28 12.41 5.24
N ILE A 264 15.78 13.47 4.63
CA ILE A 264 16.48 14.57 5.32
C ILE A 264 15.60 15.36 6.28
N SER A 265 14.27 15.21 6.20
CA SER A 265 13.32 15.83 7.15
C SER A 265 13.36 15.16 8.53
N PHE A 266 13.90 13.95 8.63
CA PHE A 266 13.92 13.14 9.85
C PHE A 266 15.30 13.07 10.47
N THR A 267 15.33 12.83 11.77
CA THR A 267 16.54 12.47 12.48
C THR A 267 16.67 10.95 12.49
N TRP A 268 17.78 10.47 11.95
CA TRP A 268 18.12 9.06 11.87
C TRP A 268 19.22 8.76 12.89
N ALA A 269 19.04 7.69 13.65
CA ALA A 269 20.03 7.21 14.61
C ALA A 269 20.07 5.68 14.62
N VAL A 270 21.19 5.12 14.97
CA VAL A 270 21.37 3.67 15.11
C VAL A 270 22.14 3.38 16.39
N SER A 271 21.85 2.26 17.06
CA SER A 271 22.57 1.82 18.27
C SER A 271 24.06 1.66 17.98
N ASP A 272 24.86 1.91 19.01
CA ASP A 272 26.32 1.78 18.93
C ASP A 272 26.74 0.38 18.47
N GLY A 273 27.75 0.34 17.60
CA GLY A 273 28.30 -0.90 17.06
C GLY A 273 27.53 -1.53 15.88
N LEU A 274 26.37 -0.97 15.50
CA LEU A 274 25.62 -1.47 14.34
C LEU A 274 26.04 -0.84 13.01
N GLY A 275 26.86 0.21 13.01
CA GLY A 275 27.26 0.91 11.80
C GLY A 275 26.77 2.35 11.77
N THR A 276 26.36 2.85 10.61
CA THR A 276 25.97 4.24 10.42
C THR A 276 24.68 4.35 9.60
N VAL A 277 23.97 5.46 9.78
CA VAL A 277 22.84 5.82 8.92
C VAL A 277 23.01 7.28 8.47
N SER A 278 22.86 7.53 7.16
CA SER A 278 22.95 8.89 6.61
C SER A 278 21.61 9.63 6.74
N ALA A 279 21.65 10.96 6.62
CA ALA A 279 20.43 11.78 6.55
C ALA A 279 19.52 11.42 5.37
N ASP A 280 20.07 10.84 4.30
CA ASP A 280 19.32 10.35 3.14
C ASP A 280 18.71 8.96 3.36
N GLY A 281 18.85 8.40 4.59
CA GLY A 281 18.26 7.12 4.96
C GLY A 281 19.04 5.90 4.46
N VAL A 282 20.32 6.04 4.14
CA VAL A 282 21.17 4.90 3.79
C VAL A 282 21.80 4.36 5.07
N PHE A 283 21.35 3.18 5.49
CA PHE A 283 21.95 2.43 6.59
C PHE A 283 23.10 1.60 6.05
N THR A 284 24.29 1.73 6.62
CA THR A 284 25.48 0.91 6.34
C THR A 284 25.83 0.11 7.59
N ALA A 285 25.68 -1.20 7.49
CA ALA A 285 25.94 -2.13 8.58
C ALA A 285 27.44 -2.23 8.89
N ALA A 286 27.77 -2.31 10.16
CA ALA A 286 29.15 -2.62 10.58
C ALA A 286 29.53 -4.05 10.19
N ASP A 287 30.80 -4.30 9.93
CA ASP A 287 31.32 -5.66 9.84
C ASP A 287 31.28 -6.32 11.21
N VAL A 288 30.64 -7.48 11.28
CA VAL A 288 30.49 -8.23 12.52
C VAL A 288 30.98 -9.67 12.34
N SER A 289 31.59 -10.22 13.39
CA SER A 289 32.05 -11.63 13.43
C SER A 289 31.00 -12.58 14.00
N LYS A 290 29.95 -12.06 14.63
CA LYS A 290 28.80 -12.78 15.19
C LYS A 290 27.53 -11.93 15.01
N PRO A 291 26.32 -12.55 15.02
CA PRO A 291 25.08 -11.79 14.99
C PRO A 291 25.05 -10.72 16.09
N THR A 292 24.70 -9.50 15.69
CA THR A 292 24.65 -8.32 16.58
C THR A 292 23.29 -7.65 16.40
N ASP A 293 22.58 -7.49 17.50
CA ASP A 293 21.26 -6.89 17.55
C ASP A 293 21.32 -5.46 18.08
N GLY A 294 20.36 -4.64 17.65
CA GLY A 294 20.15 -3.30 18.16
C GLY A 294 18.95 -2.64 17.49
N THR A 295 18.94 -1.31 17.39
CA THR A 295 17.78 -0.55 16.96
C THR A 295 18.19 0.57 16.00
N LEU A 296 17.45 0.71 14.92
CA LEU A 296 17.41 1.89 14.07
C LEU A 296 16.25 2.77 14.55
N THR A 297 16.50 4.03 14.79
CA THR A 297 15.52 5.00 15.26
C THR A 297 15.35 6.10 14.24
N VAL A 298 14.10 6.41 13.91
CA VAL A 298 13.73 7.55 13.05
C VAL A 298 12.76 8.43 13.82
N SER A 299 13.04 9.73 13.90
CA SER A 299 12.25 10.64 14.73
C SER A 299 12.05 12.00 14.06
N TYR A 300 10.94 12.66 14.43
CA TYR A 300 10.64 14.06 14.14
C TYR A 300 9.69 14.61 15.22
N GLY A 301 10.05 15.76 15.82
CA GLY A 301 9.29 16.28 16.95
C GLY A 301 9.23 15.29 18.11
N THR A 302 8.03 14.95 18.55
CA THR A 302 7.80 13.93 19.59
C THR A 302 7.61 12.54 19.03
N ALA A 303 7.32 12.40 17.73
CA ALA A 303 7.11 11.13 17.08
C ALA A 303 8.42 10.37 16.85
N LYS A 304 8.37 9.06 17.09
CA LYS A 304 9.52 8.17 17.01
C LYS A 304 9.07 6.79 16.52
N THR A 305 9.84 6.22 15.61
CA THR A 305 9.71 4.81 15.19
C THR A 305 11.03 4.10 15.45
N GLU A 306 10.96 2.94 16.08
CA GLU A 306 12.10 2.07 16.37
C GLU A 306 11.96 0.76 15.60
N ILE A 307 13.01 0.40 14.89
CA ILE A 307 13.08 -0.79 14.05
C ILE A 307 14.19 -1.68 14.60
N PRO A 308 13.86 -2.90 15.06
CA PRO A 308 14.87 -3.88 15.44
C PRO A 308 15.79 -4.18 14.26
N VAL A 309 17.09 -4.15 14.49
CA VAL A 309 18.13 -4.47 13.50
C VAL A 309 18.92 -5.66 13.96
N THR A 310 19.09 -6.66 13.10
CA THR A 310 20.02 -7.77 13.29
C THR A 310 21.04 -7.76 12.16
N ILE A 311 22.31 -7.54 12.50
CA ILE A 311 23.43 -7.69 11.57
C ILE A 311 24.03 -9.07 11.77
N SER A 312 24.19 -9.83 10.70
CA SER A 312 24.87 -11.12 10.71
C SER A 312 26.18 -11.04 9.91
N PRO A 313 27.17 -11.89 10.18
CA PRO A 313 28.32 -12.02 9.27
C PRO A 313 27.88 -12.16 7.83
N ALA A 314 28.65 -11.65 6.87
CA ALA A 314 28.31 -11.69 5.44
C ALA A 314 27.99 -13.11 4.95
N ASN A 315 28.59 -14.12 5.57
CA ASN A 315 28.29 -15.54 5.39
C ASN A 315 27.76 -16.14 6.71
N PRO A 316 26.43 -16.10 6.96
CA PRO A 316 25.88 -16.55 8.22
C PRO A 316 25.94 -18.06 8.43
N PHE A 317 26.01 -18.86 7.35
CA PHE A 317 25.98 -20.31 7.42
C PHE A 317 27.34 -20.91 7.07
N THR A 318 27.91 -21.70 7.97
CA THR A 318 29.23 -22.32 7.77
C THR A 318 29.22 -23.43 6.71
N ASP A 319 28.07 -24.04 6.45
CA ASP A 319 27.89 -25.19 5.56
C ASP A 319 27.40 -24.82 4.14
N VAL A 320 27.22 -23.53 3.84
CA VAL A 320 26.84 -23.09 2.48
C VAL A 320 28.00 -22.45 1.72
N LYS A 321 29.13 -22.21 2.35
CA LYS A 321 30.29 -21.58 1.72
C LYS A 321 30.78 -22.42 0.55
N GLY A 322 30.81 -21.84 -0.65
CA GLY A 322 31.15 -22.52 -1.89
C GLY A 322 30.05 -23.41 -2.47
N HIS A 323 28.88 -23.50 -1.83
CA HIS A 323 27.74 -24.22 -2.36
C HIS A 323 27.08 -23.40 -3.49
N TRP A 324 26.59 -24.05 -4.54
CA TRP A 324 25.99 -23.41 -5.71
C TRP A 324 24.81 -22.47 -5.39
N ALA A 325 24.14 -22.67 -4.25
CA ALA A 325 23.02 -21.85 -3.80
C ALA A 325 23.41 -20.84 -2.71
N GLU A 326 24.70 -20.63 -2.42
CA GLU A 326 25.19 -19.77 -1.34
C GLU A 326 24.57 -18.38 -1.39
N GLU A 327 24.67 -17.69 -2.54
CA GLU A 327 24.13 -16.34 -2.73
C GLU A 327 22.62 -16.30 -2.48
N MET A 328 21.86 -17.24 -3.04
CA MET A 328 20.40 -17.28 -2.92
C MET A 328 19.96 -17.56 -1.48
N ILE A 329 20.65 -18.49 -0.78
CA ILE A 329 20.36 -18.83 0.61
C ILE A 329 20.64 -17.62 1.52
N ASN A 330 21.77 -16.96 1.34
CA ASN A 330 22.15 -15.79 2.12
C ASN A 330 21.17 -14.61 1.89
N SER A 331 20.81 -14.34 0.63
CA SER A 331 19.79 -13.31 0.30
C SER A 331 18.47 -13.60 1.02
N LEU A 332 17.92 -14.78 0.85
CA LEU A 332 16.64 -15.15 1.48
C LEU A 332 16.70 -15.19 3.02
N TYR A 333 17.88 -15.45 3.59
CA TYR A 333 18.07 -15.36 5.04
C TYR A 333 17.97 -13.92 5.54
N PHE A 334 18.63 -12.98 4.87
CA PHE A 334 18.56 -11.56 5.22
C PHE A 334 17.16 -10.99 5.01
N ASP A 335 16.41 -11.51 4.04
CA ASP A 335 14.99 -11.15 3.83
C ASP A 335 14.05 -11.85 4.83
N GLY A 336 14.57 -12.69 5.72
CA GLY A 336 13.77 -13.39 6.72
C GLY A 336 12.95 -14.58 6.19
N VAL A 337 13.11 -14.92 4.92
CA VAL A 337 12.34 -15.99 4.25
C VAL A 337 12.79 -17.37 4.72
N VAL A 338 14.10 -17.60 4.78
CA VAL A 338 14.67 -18.88 5.28
C VAL A 338 15.40 -18.68 6.60
N ALA A 339 15.60 -19.77 7.32
CA ALA A 339 16.33 -19.79 8.57
C ALA A 339 17.25 -21.02 8.65
N GLY A 340 18.33 -20.89 9.39
CA GLY A 340 19.22 -21.98 9.76
C GLY A 340 19.00 -22.49 11.18
N SER A 341 19.94 -23.29 11.64
CA SER A 341 19.99 -23.79 13.01
C SER A 341 21.30 -23.37 13.68
N THR A 342 21.20 -22.77 14.86
CA THR A 342 22.38 -22.44 15.68
C THR A 342 22.93 -23.70 16.33
N GLN A 343 24.21 -23.93 16.20
CA GLN A 343 24.94 -25.04 16.80
C GLN A 343 25.37 -24.70 18.23
N LYS A 344 25.84 -25.68 18.98
CA LYS A 344 26.29 -25.49 20.38
C LYS A 344 27.48 -24.54 20.52
N ASP A 345 28.30 -24.42 19.48
CA ASP A 345 29.46 -23.51 19.41
C ASP A 345 29.08 -22.09 18.95
N GLY A 346 27.78 -21.82 18.74
CA GLY A 346 27.27 -20.53 18.28
C GLY A 346 27.29 -20.33 16.76
N THR A 347 27.86 -21.27 15.99
CA THR A 347 27.80 -21.22 14.52
C THR A 347 26.41 -21.55 14.00
N MET A 348 26.12 -21.12 12.78
CA MET A 348 24.85 -21.42 12.10
C MET A 348 25.07 -22.33 10.90
N ILE A 349 24.18 -23.28 10.72
CA ILE A 349 24.13 -24.16 9.54
C ILE A 349 22.76 -24.09 8.87
N TYR A 350 22.75 -24.23 7.55
CA TYR A 350 21.52 -24.22 6.74
C TYR A 350 21.09 -25.62 6.32
N ARG A 351 22.02 -26.54 6.13
CA ARG A 351 21.83 -27.91 5.59
C ARG A 351 21.22 -27.87 4.18
N PRO A 352 21.93 -27.30 3.20
CA PRO A 352 21.41 -27.03 1.86
C PRO A 352 20.91 -28.28 1.12
N ASP A 353 21.55 -29.42 1.31
CA ASP A 353 21.26 -30.68 0.63
C ASP A 353 20.21 -31.55 1.33
N ASP A 354 19.80 -31.20 2.55
CA ASP A 354 18.73 -31.90 3.25
C ASP A 354 17.39 -31.75 2.53
N SER A 355 16.61 -32.83 2.49
CA SER A 355 15.24 -32.79 1.98
C SER A 355 14.35 -31.99 2.91
N MET A 356 13.48 -31.17 2.34
CA MET A 356 12.56 -30.31 3.08
C MET A 356 11.24 -31.04 3.37
N THR A 357 10.71 -30.86 4.57
CA THR A 357 9.35 -31.34 4.91
C THR A 357 8.29 -30.35 4.40
N ARG A 358 7.05 -30.82 4.23
CA ARG A 358 5.94 -29.99 3.76
C ARG A 358 5.67 -28.79 4.69
N GLN A 359 5.74 -28.99 6.01
CA GLN A 359 5.55 -27.87 6.95
C GLN A 359 6.69 -26.85 6.90
N GLU A 360 7.94 -27.27 6.71
CA GLU A 360 9.08 -26.35 6.54
C GLU A 360 8.92 -25.51 5.25
N PHE A 361 8.50 -26.16 4.18
CA PHE A 361 8.23 -25.51 2.90
C PHE A 361 7.11 -24.44 3.04
N VAL A 362 6.00 -24.81 3.68
CA VAL A 362 4.87 -23.87 3.90
C VAL A 362 5.30 -22.68 4.75
N VAL A 363 6.10 -22.88 5.79
CA VAL A 363 6.63 -21.77 6.61
C VAL A 363 7.50 -20.84 5.77
N ALA A 364 8.38 -21.38 4.92
CA ALA A 364 9.21 -20.58 4.03
C ALA A 364 8.35 -19.78 3.03
N LEU A 365 7.30 -20.40 2.47
CA LEU A 365 6.37 -19.75 1.56
C LEU A 365 5.61 -18.61 2.25
N MET A 366 5.05 -18.81 3.45
CA MET A 366 4.33 -17.76 4.17
C MET A 366 5.22 -16.58 4.54
N ARG A 367 6.48 -16.83 4.87
CA ARG A 367 7.48 -15.78 5.09
C ARG A 367 7.82 -15.03 3.80
N TYR A 368 7.99 -15.76 2.69
CA TYR A 368 8.21 -15.16 1.37
C TYR A 368 7.06 -14.22 0.97
N LEU A 369 5.82 -14.61 1.23
CA LEU A 369 4.63 -13.79 0.96
C LEU A 369 4.43 -12.63 1.94
N GLY A 370 5.25 -12.52 2.99
CA GLY A 370 5.10 -11.49 4.02
C GLY A 370 3.77 -11.59 4.78
N THR A 371 3.21 -12.80 4.90
CA THR A 371 1.87 -13.03 5.45
C THR A 371 1.81 -12.68 6.93
N ASN A 372 0.86 -11.83 7.32
CA ASN A 372 0.54 -11.61 8.72
C ASN A 372 -0.23 -12.82 9.28
N LEU A 373 0.47 -13.68 10.01
CA LEU A 373 -0.09 -14.95 10.49
C LEU A 373 -1.21 -14.76 11.52
N SER A 374 -1.25 -13.65 12.25
CA SER A 374 -2.29 -13.36 13.23
C SER A 374 -3.70 -13.26 12.63
N ASP A 375 -3.80 -12.86 11.37
CA ASP A 375 -5.07 -12.75 10.65
C ASP A 375 -5.76 -14.12 10.46
N TYR A 376 -5.00 -15.21 10.63
CA TYR A 376 -5.44 -16.59 10.39
C TYR A 376 -5.44 -17.48 11.64
N GLU A 377 -5.18 -16.93 12.82
CA GLU A 377 -5.05 -17.71 14.09
C GLU A 377 -6.26 -18.59 14.39
N ASN A 378 -7.46 -18.12 14.03
CA ASN A 378 -8.73 -18.82 14.26
C ASN A 378 -9.11 -19.82 13.16
N THR A 379 -8.29 -20.00 12.13
CA THR A 379 -8.56 -20.93 11.04
C THR A 379 -8.52 -22.38 11.52
N LYS A 380 -9.61 -23.11 11.28
CA LYS A 380 -9.69 -24.55 11.56
C LYS A 380 -9.17 -25.35 10.39
N LEU A 381 -8.21 -26.23 10.65
CA LEU A 381 -7.64 -27.11 9.63
C LEU A 381 -8.49 -28.39 9.50
N PRO A 382 -8.91 -28.80 8.29
CA PRO A 382 -9.74 -29.98 8.08
C PRO A 382 -8.93 -31.29 8.03
N PHE A 383 -7.62 -31.26 8.28
CA PHE A 383 -6.72 -32.38 8.07
C PHE A 383 -6.77 -33.37 9.23
N ALA A 384 -6.92 -34.65 8.93
CA ALA A 384 -6.96 -35.74 9.91
C ALA A 384 -5.63 -35.89 10.70
N ASP A 385 -4.55 -35.36 10.15
CA ASP A 385 -3.21 -35.39 10.75
C ASP A 385 -2.76 -34.02 11.28
N SER A 386 -3.68 -33.09 11.56
CA SER A 386 -3.37 -31.75 12.09
C SER A 386 -2.56 -31.81 13.39
N SER A 387 -2.75 -32.85 14.22
CA SER A 387 -1.98 -33.05 15.45
C SER A 387 -0.48 -33.32 15.23
N LYS A 388 -0.07 -33.67 14.01
CA LYS A 388 1.33 -33.86 13.63
C LYS A 388 2.03 -32.57 13.17
N ILE A 389 1.29 -31.47 13.06
CA ILE A 389 1.86 -30.17 12.72
C ILE A 389 2.66 -29.67 13.93
N ALA A 390 3.92 -29.33 13.70
CA ALA A 390 4.75 -28.77 14.75
C ALA A 390 4.22 -27.40 15.19
N LYS A 391 4.35 -27.09 16.49
CA LYS A 391 3.85 -25.82 17.07
C LYS A 391 4.36 -24.60 16.29
N TRP A 392 5.65 -24.59 15.91
CA TRP A 392 6.28 -23.48 15.17
C TRP A 392 5.74 -23.33 13.72
N ALA A 393 5.08 -24.35 13.15
CA ALA A 393 4.51 -24.31 11.80
C ALA A 393 3.00 -24.10 11.80
N SER A 394 2.34 -24.16 12.95
CA SER A 394 0.89 -24.19 13.07
C SER A 394 0.22 -22.99 12.37
N ASP A 395 0.66 -21.80 12.66
CA ASP A 395 0.01 -20.58 12.17
C ASP A 395 0.27 -20.38 10.66
N ALA A 396 1.47 -20.72 10.19
CA ALA A 396 1.78 -20.73 8.76
C ALA A 396 0.92 -21.76 7.99
N MET A 397 0.69 -22.95 8.58
CA MET A 397 -0.17 -23.97 7.97
C MET A 397 -1.64 -23.54 7.92
N LYS A 398 -2.13 -22.83 8.95
CA LYS A 398 -3.49 -22.23 8.97
C LYS A 398 -3.62 -21.15 7.88
N ALA A 399 -2.66 -20.23 7.81
CA ALA A 399 -2.64 -19.18 6.81
C ALA A 399 -2.60 -19.76 5.40
N ALA A 400 -1.69 -20.70 5.12
CA ALA A 400 -1.57 -21.34 3.82
C ALA A 400 -2.85 -22.08 3.39
N TYR A 401 -3.56 -22.71 4.34
CA TYR A 401 -4.84 -23.32 4.07
C TYR A 401 -5.92 -22.30 3.75
N ALA A 402 -6.07 -21.26 4.56
CA ALA A 402 -7.05 -20.20 4.37
C ALA A 402 -6.85 -19.45 3.04
N MET A 403 -5.60 -19.23 2.66
CA MET A 403 -5.23 -18.57 1.39
C MET A 403 -5.27 -19.52 0.18
N GLY A 404 -5.60 -20.80 0.35
CA GLY A 404 -5.71 -21.78 -0.73
C GLY A 404 -4.38 -22.35 -1.24
N TYR A 405 -3.25 -22.02 -0.62
CA TYR A 405 -1.94 -22.60 -0.99
C TYR A 405 -1.80 -24.05 -0.55
N LEU A 406 -2.39 -24.43 0.58
CA LEU A 406 -2.38 -25.78 1.11
C LEU A 406 -3.77 -26.43 0.98
N THR A 407 -3.93 -27.39 0.09
CA THR A 407 -5.19 -28.10 -0.16
C THR A 407 -5.25 -29.50 0.45
N GLY A 408 -4.10 -30.07 0.84
CA GLY A 408 -3.99 -31.44 1.34
C GLY A 408 -4.14 -32.52 0.26
N SER A 409 -4.11 -33.76 0.69
CA SER A 409 -4.33 -34.95 -0.17
C SER A 409 -5.39 -35.86 0.44
N SER A 410 -6.32 -36.35 -0.39
CA SER A 410 -7.36 -37.28 0.06
C SER A 410 -6.84 -38.72 0.11
N SER A 411 -7.14 -39.45 1.19
CA SER A 411 -6.95 -40.89 1.35
C SER A 411 -8.01 -41.41 2.30
N ASP A 412 -8.61 -42.56 1.98
CA ASP A 412 -9.62 -43.21 2.80
C ASP A 412 -10.76 -42.28 3.26
N GLY A 413 -11.21 -41.40 2.37
CA GLY A 413 -12.26 -40.43 2.65
C GLY A 413 -11.87 -39.31 3.62
N LYS A 414 -10.60 -39.20 4.01
CA LYS A 414 -10.06 -38.14 4.87
C LYS A 414 -9.03 -37.29 4.15
N LEU A 415 -8.92 -36.06 4.57
CA LEU A 415 -7.93 -35.11 4.04
C LEU A 415 -6.69 -35.07 4.95
N TYR A 416 -5.50 -35.07 4.36
CA TYR A 416 -4.23 -35.08 5.09
C TYR A 416 -3.32 -33.96 4.60
N ALA A 417 -2.71 -33.23 5.53
CA ALA A 417 -1.65 -32.23 5.25
C ALA A 417 -0.28 -32.86 5.05
N LYS A 418 -0.02 -34.01 5.66
CA LYS A 418 1.27 -34.71 5.70
C LYS A 418 2.44 -33.80 6.11
N PRO A 419 2.35 -33.07 7.26
CA PRO A 419 3.28 -31.99 7.59
C PRO A 419 4.73 -32.42 7.71
N THR A 420 4.99 -33.61 8.25
CA THR A 420 6.33 -34.17 8.48
C THR A 420 6.89 -34.97 7.31
N ALA A 421 6.09 -35.23 6.28
CA ALA A 421 6.55 -35.90 5.08
C ALA A 421 7.45 -34.98 4.25
N THR A 422 8.49 -35.52 3.63
CA THR A 422 9.29 -34.74 2.66
C THR A 422 8.44 -34.40 1.45
N ILE A 423 8.54 -33.15 0.99
CA ILE A 423 7.80 -32.64 -0.17
C ILE A 423 8.53 -33.05 -1.46
N SER A 424 7.78 -33.52 -2.47
CA SER A 424 8.33 -33.76 -3.80
C SER A 424 8.48 -32.47 -4.61
N ARG A 425 9.34 -32.50 -5.64
CA ARG A 425 9.54 -31.31 -6.50
C ARG A 425 8.25 -30.85 -7.15
N GLN A 426 7.45 -31.76 -7.73
CA GLN A 426 6.18 -31.37 -8.34
C GLN A 426 5.18 -30.78 -7.32
N GLU A 427 5.13 -31.29 -6.08
CA GLU A 427 4.27 -30.73 -5.04
C GLU A 427 4.70 -29.32 -4.66
N ALA A 428 6.00 -29.08 -4.48
CA ALA A 428 6.54 -27.76 -4.18
C ALA A 428 6.23 -26.76 -5.31
N MET A 429 6.46 -27.15 -6.55
CA MET A 429 6.20 -26.33 -7.74
C MET A 429 4.72 -26.00 -7.88
N VAL A 430 3.81 -26.96 -7.66
CA VAL A 430 2.35 -26.71 -7.70
C VAL A 430 1.90 -25.75 -6.61
N ILE A 431 2.49 -25.82 -5.42
CA ILE A 431 2.15 -24.85 -4.38
C ILE A 431 2.66 -23.45 -4.76
N LEU A 432 3.89 -23.36 -5.29
CA LEU A 432 4.47 -22.09 -5.73
C LEU A 432 3.75 -21.50 -6.94
N SER A 433 3.27 -22.32 -7.89
CA SER A 433 2.56 -21.80 -9.07
C SER A 433 1.31 -20.99 -8.71
N ARG A 434 0.68 -21.28 -7.56
CA ARG A 434 -0.48 -20.53 -7.05
C ARG A 434 -0.15 -19.10 -6.62
N THR A 435 1.12 -18.73 -6.54
CA THR A 435 1.56 -17.34 -6.29
C THR A 435 1.73 -16.54 -7.59
N LEU A 436 1.69 -17.21 -8.74
CA LEU A 436 1.84 -16.59 -10.06
C LEU A 436 0.47 -16.19 -10.63
N PRO A 437 0.44 -15.17 -11.50
CA PRO A 437 -0.76 -14.85 -12.27
C PRO A 437 -1.15 -16.00 -13.19
N GLU A 438 -2.41 -16.01 -13.65
CA GLU A 438 -2.89 -16.99 -14.63
C GLU A 438 -1.99 -17.01 -15.87
N SER A 439 -1.81 -18.20 -16.45
CA SER A 439 -0.88 -18.46 -17.54
C SER A 439 -1.56 -19.19 -18.68
N THR A 440 -1.05 -19.02 -19.88
CA THR A 440 -1.45 -19.77 -21.10
C THR A 440 -0.55 -20.96 -21.39
N ALA A 441 0.38 -21.28 -20.48
CA ALA A 441 1.30 -22.42 -20.63
C ALA A 441 0.56 -23.75 -20.68
N SER A 442 1.01 -24.67 -21.52
CA SER A 442 0.39 -25.98 -21.71
C SER A 442 1.31 -27.13 -21.29
N ALA A 443 0.72 -28.30 -21.06
CA ALA A 443 1.47 -29.52 -20.74
C ALA A 443 2.53 -29.88 -21.82
N ASP A 444 2.25 -29.58 -23.09
CA ASP A 444 3.16 -29.85 -24.21
C ASP A 444 4.51 -29.13 -24.06
N ASP A 445 4.55 -28.01 -23.35
CA ASP A 445 5.79 -27.25 -23.12
C ASP A 445 6.76 -28.01 -22.19
N LEU A 446 6.21 -28.82 -21.29
CA LEU A 446 7.02 -29.72 -20.46
C LEU A 446 7.62 -30.87 -21.26
N GLU A 447 6.82 -31.49 -22.15
CA GLU A 447 7.24 -32.61 -22.99
C GLU A 447 8.34 -32.20 -23.98
N LYS A 448 8.26 -30.98 -24.53
CA LYS A 448 9.32 -30.44 -25.41
C LYS A 448 10.65 -30.18 -24.67
N ARG A 449 10.58 -29.93 -23.37
CA ARG A 449 11.73 -29.48 -22.60
C ARG A 449 12.39 -30.55 -21.77
N PHE A 450 11.62 -31.55 -21.24
CA PHE A 450 12.10 -32.51 -20.27
C PHE A 450 11.84 -33.95 -20.70
N SER A 451 12.87 -34.78 -20.68
CA SER A 451 12.81 -36.17 -21.07
C SER A 451 12.03 -37.08 -20.10
N ASP A 452 11.67 -36.57 -18.92
CA ASP A 452 10.92 -37.27 -17.88
C ASP A 452 9.58 -36.57 -17.57
N ALA A 453 9.03 -35.83 -18.53
CA ALA A 453 7.75 -35.17 -18.41
C ALA A 453 6.59 -36.16 -18.20
N ASP A 454 6.72 -37.39 -18.73
CA ASP A 454 5.79 -38.51 -18.54
C ASP A 454 5.60 -38.90 -17.07
N LYS A 455 6.56 -38.59 -16.21
CA LYS A 455 6.52 -38.85 -14.75
C LYS A 455 5.81 -37.74 -13.95
N VAL A 456 5.45 -36.66 -14.59
CA VAL A 456 4.65 -35.58 -13.96
C VAL A 456 3.23 -36.10 -13.75
N ALA A 457 2.71 -35.93 -12.54
CA ALA A 457 1.33 -36.32 -12.24
C ALA A 457 0.35 -35.37 -13.01
N LYS A 458 -0.77 -35.89 -13.50
CA LYS A 458 -1.75 -35.11 -14.29
C LYS A 458 -2.16 -33.79 -13.66
N TRP A 459 -2.34 -33.76 -12.33
CA TRP A 459 -2.70 -32.58 -11.57
C TRP A 459 -1.59 -31.51 -11.51
N ALA A 460 -0.38 -31.84 -11.89
CA ALA A 460 0.78 -30.96 -11.84
C ALA A 460 1.20 -30.44 -13.23
N HIS A 461 0.64 -30.92 -14.33
CA HIS A 461 1.08 -30.55 -15.69
C HIS A 461 0.97 -29.05 -15.95
N GLU A 462 -0.23 -28.49 -15.85
CA GLU A 462 -0.45 -27.05 -16.08
C GLU A 462 0.34 -26.15 -15.09
N PRO A 463 0.29 -26.42 -13.76
CA PRO A 463 1.09 -25.66 -12.79
C PRO A 463 2.61 -25.69 -13.09
N LEU A 464 3.16 -26.83 -13.51
CA LEU A 464 4.57 -26.91 -13.81
C LEU A 464 4.92 -26.22 -15.14
N ALA A 465 4.05 -26.27 -16.14
CA ALA A 465 4.20 -25.50 -17.36
C ALA A 465 4.20 -23.99 -17.09
N GLN A 466 3.32 -23.53 -16.21
CA GLN A 466 3.29 -22.14 -15.74
C GLN A 466 4.61 -21.74 -15.08
N MET A 467 5.14 -22.55 -14.18
CA MET A 467 6.43 -22.32 -13.51
C MET A 467 7.61 -22.29 -14.50
N LEU A 468 7.54 -23.13 -15.57
CA LEU A 468 8.52 -23.12 -16.66
C LEU A 468 8.44 -21.83 -17.48
N GLN A 469 7.24 -21.42 -17.88
CA GLN A 469 7.02 -20.17 -18.62
C GLN A 469 7.48 -18.95 -17.84
N ALA A 470 7.25 -18.92 -16.53
CA ALA A 470 7.73 -17.88 -15.62
C ALA A 470 9.26 -17.94 -15.37
N GLY A 471 9.98 -18.91 -15.92
CA GLY A 471 11.42 -19.03 -15.72
C GLY A 471 11.85 -19.47 -14.32
N ILE A 472 10.92 -19.87 -13.46
CA ILE A 472 11.20 -20.29 -12.08
C ILE A 472 11.87 -21.68 -12.03
N ILE A 473 11.58 -22.52 -13.01
CA ILE A 473 12.16 -23.84 -13.14
C ILE A 473 12.87 -24.02 -14.48
N SER A 474 14.01 -24.64 -14.46
CA SER A 474 14.83 -24.91 -15.67
C SER A 474 15.19 -26.40 -15.84
N GLY A 475 14.89 -27.23 -14.84
CA GLY A 475 15.36 -28.64 -14.78
C GLY A 475 16.88 -28.75 -14.59
N SER A 476 17.36 -29.96 -14.71
CA SER A 476 18.79 -30.31 -14.71
C SER A 476 19.06 -31.44 -15.68
N ASN A 477 20.04 -31.27 -16.56
CA ASN A 477 20.41 -32.28 -17.60
C ASN A 477 19.18 -32.76 -18.41
N GLY A 478 18.29 -31.82 -18.80
CA GLY A 478 17.07 -32.13 -19.56
C GLY A 478 16.01 -32.92 -18.78
N LYS A 479 16.07 -32.95 -17.44
CA LYS A 479 15.12 -33.66 -16.57
C LYS A 479 14.54 -32.73 -15.54
N LEU A 480 13.26 -32.91 -15.22
CA LEU A 480 12.53 -32.19 -14.19
C LEU A 480 12.62 -32.89 -12.82
N ASN A 481 12.70 -34.19 -12.79
CA ASN A 481 12.68 -35.07 -11.61
C ASN A 481 11.45 -34.79 -10.70
N PRO A 482 10.21 -34.90 -11.21
CA PRO A 482 9.01 -34.40 -10.55
C PRO A 482 8.69 -35.09 -9.23
N THR A 483 8.96 -36.41 -9.12
CA THR A 483 8.70 -37.23 -7.93
C THR A 483 9.84 -37.23 -6.92
N GLY A 484 11.00 -36.69 -7.31
CA GLY A 484 12.16 -36.60 -6.42
C GLY A 484 11.87 -35.65 -5.23
N LYS A 485 12.49 -35.93 -4.09
CA LYS A 485 12.44 -35.03 -2.93
C LYS A 485 13.15 -33.72 -3.26
N VAL A 486 12.58 -32.61 -2.86
CA VAL A 486 13.24 -31.32 -3.05
C VAL A 486 14.16 -31.00 -1.87
N THR A 487 15.36 -30.51 -2.17
CA THR A 487 16.28 -30.07 -1.11
C THR A 487 16.00 -28.61 -0.69
N ARG A 488 16.51 -28.24 0.49
CA ARG A 488 16.40 -26.89 1.02
C ARG A 488 17.04 -25.85 0.07
N ALA A 489 18.17 -26.18 -0.55
CA ALA A 489 18.81 -25.33 -1.56
C ALA A 489 17.98 -25.16 -2.83
N GLN A 490 17.29 -26.22 -3.27
CA GLN A 490 16.42 -26.15 -4.45
C GLN A 490 15.17 -25.29 -4.19
N VAL A 491 14.61 -25.37 -2.98
CA VAL A 491 13.52 -24.48 -2.57
C VAL A 491 14.00 -23.03 -2.50
N ALA A 492 15.17 -22.79 -1.91
CA ALA A 492 15.77 -21.45 -1.89
C ALA A 492 15.94 -20.88 -3.31
N LYS A 493 16.44 -21.68 -4.27
CA LYS A 493 16.52 -21.24 -5.66
C LYS A 493 15.16 -20.84 -6.23
N MET A 494 14.12 -21.63 -6.03
CA MET A 494 12.79 -21.32 -6.56
C MET A 494 12.20 -20.03 -5.93
N LEU A 495 12.32 -19.86 -4.63
CA LEU A 495 11.86 -18.65 -3.93
C LEU A 495 12.66 -17.40 -4.35
N TYR A 496 13.97 -17.54 -4.50
CA TYR A 496 14.83 -16.44 -4.99
C TYR A 496 14.46 -16.03 -6.42
N GLN A 497 14.19 -17.00 -7.31
CA GLN A 497 13.75 -16.69 -8.68
C GLN A 497 12.35 -16.04 -8.74
N LEU A 498 11.43 -16.44 -7.84
CA LEU A 498 10.15 -15.78 -7.69
C LEU A 498 10.30 -14.32 -7.23
N GLN A 499 11.29 -14.02 -6.41
CA GLN A 499 11.58 -12.67 -5.91
C GLN A 499 12.12 -11.73 -7.00
N GLN A 500 12.65 -12.28 -8.09
CA GLN A 500 13.18 -11.52 -9.23
C GLN A 500 12.14 -11.23 -10.32
N GLN A 501 10.89 -11.71 -10.16
CA GLN A 501 9.78 -11.44 -11.09
C GLN A 501 9.10 -10.11 -10.75
#